data_aca3fad3d57f868b4044062e9e72d2ce
#
_entry.id   aca3fad3d57f868b4044062e9e72d2ce
#
_cell.length_a   1.000
_cell.length_b   1.000
_cell.length_c   1.000
_cell.angle_alpha   90.00
_cell.angle_beta   90.00
_cell.angle_gamma   90.00
#
_symmetry.space_group_name_H-M   'P 1'
#
loop_
_entity.id
_entity.type
_entity.pdbx_description
1 polymer ?
#
loop_
_entity_poly.entity_id
_entity_poly.type
_entity_poly.pdbx_seq_one_letter_code
_entity_poly.pdbx_strand_id
1 'polypeptide(L)'
;MGRPAGLLGRADQKTAWIRKTVRAEVSQATEERVSALLAQQKAALERHFGLLLGQVEKPQFLHYRQGDFFVPHQDGNTPLIHDESRFRKISVVIFLNRQSDTPSPESYAGGSLVLHGPYSGPDLRIAMPALPGSLVAFRSETTHEVTPVTCNERFTIVSWYRGA
;
A
#
# COMPACT_ATOMS: atom_id res chain seq x y z
N MET A 1 -4.80 -6.71 -18.80
CA MET A 1 -3.34 -6.84 -18.58
C MET A 1 -2.88 -5.79 -17.59
N GLY A 2 -2.16 -6.18 -16.57
CA GLY A 2 -1.61 -5.24 -15.59
C GLY A 2 -0.33 -4.58 -16.09
N ARG A 3 -0.13 -3.30 -15.77
CA ARG A 3 1.14 -2.60 -16.02
C ARG A 3 2.06 -2.74 -14.81
N PRO A 4 3.41 -2.80 -14.99
CA PRO A 4 4.31 -2.73 -13.86
C PRO A 4 4.02 -1.47 -13.04
N ALA A 5 3.87 -1.63 -11.73
CA ALA A 5 3.72 -0.50 -10.83
C ALA A 5 5.10 0.12 -10.58
N GLY A 6 5.47 1.04 -11.43
CA GLY A 6 6.73 1.78 -11.42
C GLY A 6 6.85 2.59 -12.70
N LEU A 7 7.61 3.65 -12.66
CA LEU A 7 7.79 4.59 -13.77
C LEU A 7 8.16 3.90 -15.09
N LEU A 8 7.47 4.30 -16.15
CA LEU A 8 7.79 3.97 -17.53
C LEU A 8 9.15 4.57 -17.92
N GLY A 9 10.05 3.74 -18.44
CA GLY A 9 11.30 4.18 -18.99
C GLY A 9 12.54 3.54 -18.37
N ARG A 10 13.74 3.98 -18.72
CA ARG A 10 15.05 3.45 -18.30
C ARG A 10 15.27 3.28 -16.77
N ALA A 11 14.30 3.68 -15.95
CA ALA A 11 14.26 3.46 -14.51
C ALA A 11 13.85 2.02 -14.13
N ASP A 12 13.28 1.24 -15.03
CA ASP A 12 12.62 -0.02 -14.71
C ASP A 12 13.53 -1.08 -14.12
N GLN A 13 14.79 -1.17 -14.52
CA GLN A 13 15.71 -2.18 -13.96
C GLN A 13 16.12 -1.88 -12.52
N LYS A 14 16.36 -0.61 -12.16
CA LYS A 14 16.66 -0.22 -10.78
C LYS A 14 15.42 -0.36 -9.90
N THR A 15 14.24 -0.07 -10.44
CA THR A 15 12.97 -0.15 -9.72
C THR A 15 12.60 -1.60 -9.40
N ALA A 16 12.94 -2.57 -10.24
CA ALA A 16 12.67 -4.00 -10.03
C ALA A 16 13.37 -4.61 -8.79
N TRP A 17 14.47 -4.00 -8.29
CA TRP A 17 15.13 -4.39 -7.04
C TRP A 17 14.50 -3.80 -5.79
N ILE A 18 13.70 -2.74 -5.94
CA ILE A 18 13.04 -2.01 -4.86
C ILE A 18 11.59 -2.47 -4.75
N ARG A 19 10.93 -2.63 -5.88
CA ARG A 19 9.52 -2.95 -5.96
C ARG A 19 9.25 -3.84 -7.17
N LYS A 20 8.60 -4.95 -6.92
CA LYS A 20 8.08 -5.82 -7.96
C LYS A 20 6.61 -6.08 -7.68
N THR A 21 5.74 -5.53 -8.47
CA THR A 21 4.29 -5.69 -8.42
C THR A 21 3.67 -5.17 -9.72
N VAL A 22 2.44 -5.51 -9.97
CA VAL A 22 1.70 -5.09 -11.15
C VAL A 22 0.55 -4.19 -10.73
N ARG A 23 0.40 -3.06 -11.41
CA ARG A 23 -0.79 -2.21 -11.27
C ARG A 23 -1.85 -2.72 -12.23
N ALA A 24 -2.97 -3.18 -11.69
CA ALA A 24 -4.12 -3.61 -12.47
C ALA A 24 -4.97 -2.42 -12.90
N GLU A 25 -5.48 -2.48 -14.11
CA GLU A 25 -6.49 -1.53 -14.58
C GLU A 25 -7.89 -2.05 -14.21
N VAL A 26 -8.73 -1.14 -13.71
CA VAL A 26 -10.13 -1.43 -13.37
C VAL A 26 -11.04 -0.48 -14.14
N SER A 27 -12.34 -0.78 -14.14
CA SER A 27 -13.32 0.12 -14.75
C SER A 27 -13.39 1.44 -14.00
N GLN A 28 -13.76 2.51 -14.70
CA GLN A 28 -13.97 3.83 -14.09
C GLN A 28 -15.00 3.75 -12.95
N ALA A 29 -16.08 3.00 -13.14
CA ALA A 29 -17.11 2.81 -12.11
C ALA A 29 -16.54 2.18 -10.82
N THR A 30 -15.66 1.19 -10.94
CA THR A 30 -14.98 0.58 -9.78
C THR A 30 -14.07 1.58 -9.09
N GLU A 31 -13.30 2.34 -9.84
CA GLU A 31 -12.42 3.35 -9.31
C GLU A 31 -13.19 4.46 -8.56
N GLU A 32 -14.26 4.96 -9.14
CA GLU A 32 -15.13 5.98 -8.52
C GLU A 32 -15.77 5.45 -7.24
N ARG A 33 -16.22 4.20 -7.22
CA ARG A 33 -16.79 3.56 -6.04
C ARG A 33 -15.76 3.47 -4.90
N VAL A 34 -14.54 3.03 -5.19
CA VAL A 34 -13.47 2.95 -4.19
C VAL A 34 -13.10 4.35 -3.70
N SER A 35 -12.99 5.32 -4.59
CA SER A 35 -12.71 6.73 -4.23
C SER A 35 -13.79 7.29 -3.29
N ALA A 36 -15.05 6.98 -3.54
CA ALA A 36 -16.16 7.39 -2.66
C ALA A 36 -16.07 6.74 -1.27
N LEU A 37 -15.75 5.45 -1.21
CA LEU A 37 -15.53 4.74 0.07
C LEU A 37 -14.37 5.36 0.86
N LEU A 38 -13.26 5.66 0.20
CA LEU A 38 -12.11 6.32 0.83
C LEU A 38 -12.48 7.72 1.34
N ALA A 39 -13.24 8.50 0.58
CA ALA A 39 -13.70 9.81 1.01
C ALA A 39 -14.57 9.73 2.28
N GLN A 40 -15.38 8.67 2.43
CA GLN A 40 -16.20 8.44 3.62
C GLN A 40 -15.34 8.14 4.87
N GLN A 41 -14.15 7.55 4.72
CA GLN A 41 -13.26 7.24 5.84
C GLN A 41 -12.48 8.46 6.35
N LYS A 42 -12.43 9.53 5.59
CA LYS A 42 -11.61 10.71 5.88
C LYS A 42 -11.81 11.26 7.30
N ALA A 43 -13.06 11.52 7.69
CA ALA A 43 -13.37 12.08 9.01
C ALA A 43 -12.92 11.17 10.16
N ALA A 44 -13.05 9.86 10.01
CA ALA A 44 -12.57 8.90 11.01
C ALA A 44 -11.05 8.92 11.12
N LEU A 45 -10.35 9.00 10.01
CA LEU A 45 -8.89 9.08 9.96
C LEU A 45 -8.38 10.41 10.54
N GLU A 46 -9.04 11.52 10.25
CA GLU A 46 -8.72 12.83 10.84
C GLU A 46 -8.80 12.80 12.36
N ARG A 47 -9.88 12.22 12.91
CA ARG A 47 -10.04 12.07 14.36
C ARG A 47 -8.98 11.16 14.98
N HIS A 48 -8.68 10.02 14.32
CA HIS A 48 -7.71 9.05 14.84
C HIS A 48 -6.29 9.61 14.86
N PHE A 49 -5.87 10.26 13.78
CA PHE A 49 -4.50 10.75 13.64
C PHE A 49 -4.29 12.18 14.14
N GLY A 50 -5.35 12.91 14.48
CA GLY A 50 -5.27 14.30 14.90
C GLY A 50 -4.77 15.24 13.79
N LEU A 51 -5.16 14.99 12.55
CA LEU A 51 -4.74 15.73 11.36
C LEU A 51 -5.95 16.22 10.58
N LEU A 52 -5.82 17.35 9.91
CA LEU A 52 -6.74 17.74 8.85
C LEU A 52 -6.21 17.17 7.53
N LEU A 53 -7.06 16.47 6.82
CA LEU A 53 -6.72 15.82 5.55
C LEU A 53 -7.38 16.56 4.38
N GLY A 54 -6.65 16.65 3.30
CA GLY A 54 -7.11 17.19 2.04
C GLY A 54 -7.65 16.11 1.11
N GLN A 55 -7.24 16.20 -0.13
CA GLN A 55 -7.68 15.29 -1.19
C GLN A 55 -7.10 13.90 -1.01
N VAL A 56 -7.93 12.88 -1.27
CA VAL A 56 -7.48 11.51 -1.43
C VAL A 56 -6.98 11.31 -2.86
N GLU A 57 -5.84 10.65 -3.00
CA GLU A 57 -5.29 10.32 -4.31
C GLU A 57 -6.10 9.19 -4.98
N LYS A 58 -6.02 9.14 -6.29
CA LYS A 58 -6.61 8.08 -7.10
C LYS A 58 -6.15 6.71 -6.61
N PRO A 59 -7.05 5.77 -6.29
CA PRO A 59 -6.65 4.45 -5.79
C PRO A 59 -5.86 3.68 -6.84
N GLN A 60 -4.88 2.92 -6.37
CA GLN A 60 -4.10 2.00 -7.18
C GLN A 60 -4.44 0.57 -6.80
N PHE A 61 -4.78 -0.24 -7.79
CA PHE A 61 -5.08 -1.67 -7.64
C PHE A 61 -3.81 -2.46 -7.92
N LEU A 62 -3.28 -3.13 -6.89
CA LEU A 62 -2.00 -3.81 -6.96
C LEU A 62 -2.16 -5.31 -6.93
N HIS A 63 -1.42 -5.98 -7.81
CA HIS A 63 -1.34 -7.40 -7.94
C HIS A 63 0.10 -7.86 -7.71
N TYR A 64 0.31 -8.64 -6.66
CA TYR A 64 1.58 -9.28 -6.32
C TYR A 64 1.50 -10.75 -6.68
N ARG A 65 2.36 -11.18 -7.57
CA ARG A 65 2.54 -12.59 -7.93
C ARG A 65 3.56 -13.24 -7.00
N GLN A 66 3.69 -14.55 -7.08
CA GLN A 66 4.74 -15.25 -6.35
C GLN A 66 6.11 -14.65 -6.64
N GLY A 67 6.86 -14.30 -5.60
CA GLY A 67 8.14 -13.63 -5.67
C GLY A 67 8.07 -12.10 -5.70
N ASP A 68 6.90 -11.50 -5.88
CA ASP A 68 6.74 -10.04 -5.88
C ASP A 68 6.81 -9.46 -4.47
N PHE A 69 7.33 -8.25 -4.34
CA PHE A 69 7.67 -7.62 -3.05
C PHE A 69 7.75 -6.10 -3.17
N PHE A 70 7.89 -5.44 -2.03
CA PHE A 70 8.29 -4.04 -1.93
C PHE A 70 9.24 -3.89 -0.73
N VAL A 71 10.47 -3.44 -0.98
CA VAL A 71 11.45 -3.25 0.10
C VAL A 71 11.01 -2.14 1.07
N PRO A 72 11.59 -2.07 2.28
CA PRO A 72 11.29 -1.00 3.24
C PRO A 72 11.42 0.39 2.61
N HIS A 73 10.36 1.18 2.73
CA HIS A 73 10.26 2.53 2.17
C HIS A 73 9.27 3.39 2.96
N GLN A 74 9.27 4.69 2.68
CA GLN A 74 8.28 5.66 3.15
C GLN A 74 7.48 6.18 1.96
N ASP A 75 6.21 6.49 2.18
CA ASP A 75 5.32 6.94 1.10
C ASP A 75 5.29 8.46 0.93
N GLY A 76 5.55 9.21 1.98
CA GLY A 76 5.46 10.66 1.95
C GLY A 76 5.79 11.32 3.29
N ASN A 77 5.51 12.63 3.39
CA ASN A 77 5.66 13.43 4.61
C ASN A 77 7.06 13.35 5.25
N THR A 78 8.09 13.23 4.43
CA THR A 78 9.48 13.14 4.85
C THR A 78 10.35 14.03 3.95
N PRO A 79 11.41 14.67 4.50
CA PRO A 79 12.31 15.51 3.71
C PRO A 79 13.12 14.73 2.67
N LEU A 80 13.11 13.40 2.74
CA LEU A 80 13.79 12.54 1.76
C LEU A 80 13.05 12.40 0.43
N ILE A 81 11.78 12.81 0.38
CA ILE A 81 10.94 12.75 -0.82
C ILE A 81 10.77 14.17 -1.37
N HIS A 82 11.16 14.34 -2.63
CA HIS A 82 11.18 15.65 -3.29
C HIS A 82 10.08 15.86 -4.35
N ASP A 83 9.32 14.81 -4.66
CA ASP A 83 8.20 14.89 -5.60
C ASP A 83 6.85 15.15 -4.90
N GLU A 84 5.76 15.07 -5.64
CA GLU A 84 4.39 15.28 -5.15
C GLU A 84 3.99 14.33 -4.00
N SER A 85 4.65 13.18 -3.85
CA SER A 85 4.40 12.24 -2.77
C SER A 85 4.71 12.84 -1.39
N ARG A 86 5.56 13.87 -1.31
CA ARG A 86 5.86 14.60 -0.06
C ARG A 86 4.61 15.14 0.64
N PHE A 87 3.53 15.38 -0.10
CA PHE A 87 2.28 15.91 0.46
C PHE A 87 1.36 14.84 1.06
N ARG A 88 1.69 13.56 0.90
CA ARG A 88 0.95 12.45 1.50
C ARG A 88 1.13 12.46 3.01
N LYS A 89 0.03 12.39 3.74
CA LYS A 89 0.00 12.37 5.21
C LYS A 89 -0.40 11.02 5.78
N ILE A 90 -1.40 10.39 5.19
CA ILE A 90 -1.89 9.07 5.61
C ILE A 90 -1.90 8.14 4.40
N SER A 91 -1.29 6.99 4.58
CA SER A 91 -1.31 5.87 3.64
C SER A 91 -2.37 4.88 4.05
N VAL A 92 -3.08 4.31 3.09
CA VAL A 92 -4.06 3.25 3.34
C VAL A 92 -3.83 2.08 2.41
N VAL A 93 -4.03 0.88 2.95
CA VAL A 93 -3.99 -0.38 2.23
C VAL A 93 -5.28 -1.14 2.51
N ILE A 94 -6.01 -1.53 1.47
CA ILE A 94 -7.19 -2.38 1.56
C ILE A 94 -6.82 -3.75 1.03
N PHE A 95 -7.04 -4.78 1.84
CA PHE A 95 -6.80 -6.17 1.44
C PHE A 95 -8.01 -6.73 0.71
N LEU A 96 -7.80 -7.35 -0.44
CA LEU A 96 -8.87 -7.94 -1.25
C LEU A 96 -8.96 -9.45 -1.09
N ASN A 97 -7.88 -10.12 -0.68
CA ASN A 97 -7.91 -11.55 -0.39
C ASN A 97 -7.09 -11.86 0.88
N ARG A 98 -7.27 -13.07 1.38
CA ARG A 98 -6.75 -13.50 2.68
C ARG A 98 -5.31 -14.01 2.59
N GLN A 99 -4.48 -13.61 3.55
CA GLN A 99 -3.21 -14.24 3.81
C GLN A 99 -3.41 -15.48 4.69
N SER A 100 -2.72 -16.57 4.38
CA SER A 100 -2.79 -17.82 5.13
C SER A 100 -1.47 -18.57 5.02
N ASP A 101 -1.07 -19.25 6.08
CA ASP A 101 0.09 -20.15 6.07
C ASP A 101 -0.21 -21.45 5.30
N THR A 102 -1.49 -21.78 5.12
CA THR A 102 -1.99 -22.92 4.35
C THR A 102 -2.96 -22.40 3.28
N PRO A 103 -2.47 -21.74 2.23
CA PRO A 103 -3.34 -21.04 1.31
C PRO A 103 -4.18 -21.98 0.46
N SER A 104 -5.46 -21.62 0.32
CA SER A 104 -6.36 -22.14 -0.72
C SER A 104 -6.09 -21.41 -2.04
N PRO A 105 -6.73 -21.81 -3.18
CA PRO A 105 -6.56 -21.10 -4.45
C PRO A 105 -6.91 -19.59 -4.40
N GLU A 106 -7.74 -19.18 -3.46
CA GLU A 106 -8.20 -17.78 -3.31
C GLU A 106 -7.38 -16.96 -2.29
N SER A 107 -6.53 -17.59 -1.52
CA SER A 107 -5.67 -16.98 -0.52
C SER A 107 -4.19 -17.06 -0.92
N TYR A 108 -3.33 -16.38 -0.20
CA TYR A 108 -1.90 -16.36 -0.51
C TYR A 108 -1.07 -16.52 0.76
N ALA A 109 0.18 -16.94 0.59
CA ALA A 109 1.17 -16.98 1.66
C ALA A 109 2.31 -16.01 1.38
N GLY A 110 3.03 -15.60 2.43
CA GLY A 110 3.99 -14.50 2.33
C GLY A 110 3.28 -13.16 2.08
N GLY A 111 3.94 -12.24 1.43
CA GLY A 111 3.36 -10.96 1.05
C GLY A 111 2.83 -10.15 2.23
N SER A 112 3.47 -10.21 3.39
CA SER A 112 3.06 -9.48 4.58
C SER A 112 3.32 -7.99 4.42
N LEU A 113 2.33 -7.17 4.76
CA LEU A 113 2.54 -5.76 5.03
C LEU A 113 3.15 -5.63 6.42
N VAL A 114 4.37 -5.17 6.51
CA VAL A 114 5.11 -5.01 7.76
C VAL A 114 5.37 -3.53 8.01
N LEU A 115 4.89 -3.02 9.13
CA LEU A 115 5.18 -1.67 9.60
C LEU A 115 6.40 -1.70 10.51
N HIS A 116 7.32 -0.76 10.30
CA HIS A 116 8.51 -0.61 11.12
C HIS A 116 8.28 0.47 12.18
N GLY A 117 8.74 0.24 13.40
CA GLY A 117 8.70 1.23 14.45
C GLY A 117 9.58 2.46 14.12
N PRO A 118 9.20 3.65 14.61
CA PRO A 118 9.85 4.92 14.24
C PRO A 118 11.23 5.11 14.85
N TYR A 119 11.65 4.30 15.80
CA TYR A 119 12.90 4.44 16.51
C TYR A 119 13.75 3.17 16.43
N SER A 120 15.06 3.36 16.41
CA SER A 120 16.08 2.33 16.43
C SER A 120 16.12 1.59 17.79
N GLY A 121 15.02 1.01 18.17
CA GLY A 121 14.99 -0.05 19.17
C GLY A 121 15.12 -1.40 18.48
N PRO A 122 15.24 -2.51 19.22
CA PRO A 122 15.24 -3.81 18.62
C PRO A 122 13.98 -3.96 17.79
N ASP A 123 14.14 -3.80 16.49
CA ASP A 123 13.25 -4.19 15.38
C ASP A 123 11.77 -4.34 15.72
N LEU A 124 11.10 -3.23 16.04
CA LEU A 124 9.64 -3.21 16.06
C LEU A 124 9.16 -3.34 14.61
N ARG A 125 8.92 -4.57 14.20
CA ARG A 125 8.33 -4.91 12.92
C ARG A 125 7.01 -5.59 13.18
N ILE A 126 5.92 -4.99 12.73
CA ILE A 126 4.57 -5.46 12.97
C ILE A 126 3.96 -5.87 11.64
N ALA A 127 3.74 -7.16 11.47
CA ALA A 127 2.99 -7.69 10.34
C ALA A 127 1.50 -7.42 10.56
N MET A 128 0.88 -6.78 9.58
CA MET A 128 -0.54 -6.44 9.66
C MET A 128 -1.40 -7.61 9.20
N PRO A 129 -2.49 -7.94 9.93
CA PRO A 129 -3.42 -8.97 9.50
C PRO A 129 -4.05 -8.60 8.15
N ALA A 130 -4.01 -9.53 7.19
CA ALA A 130 -4.58 -9.35 5.87
C ALA A 130 -5.90 -10.12 5.75
N LEU A 131 -6.99 -9.47 6.15
CA LEU A 131 -8.34 -9.97 6.02
C LEU A 131 -9.07 -9.27 4.87
N PRO A 132 -9.82 -10.00 4.02
CA PRO A 132 -10.56 -9.41 2.91
C PRO A 132 -11.47 -8.28 3.38
N GLY A 133 -11.40 -7.14 2.70
CA GLY A 133 -12.19 -5.95 3.01
C GLY A 133 -11.68 -5.10 4.16
N SER A 134 -10.61 -5.52 4.87
CA SER A 134 -10.01 -4.69 5.92
C SER A 134 -9.14 -3.59 5.32
N LEU A 135 -9.17 -2.42 5.97
CA LEU A 135 -8.35 -1.27 5.66
C LEU A 135 -7.34 -1.04 6.78
N VAL A 136 -6.08 -0.96 6.44
CA VAL A 136 -5.01 -0.54 7.34
C VAL A 136 -4.58 0.87 6.97
N ALA A 137 -4.54 1.76 7.95
CA ALA A 137 -4.10 3.14 7.77
C ALA A 137 -2.90 3.43 8.66
N PHE A 138 -1.93 4.16 8.13
CA PHE A 138 -0.73 4.58 8.87
C PHE A 138 -0.20 5.90 8.31
N ARG A 139 0.61 6.59 9.12
CA ARG A 139 1.26 7.82 8.67
C ARG A 139 2.20 7.55 7.51
N SER A 140 2.18 8.38 6.48
CA SER A 140 2.93 8.14 5.24
C SER A 140 4.46 8.15 5.43
N GLU A 141 4.96 8.75 6.50
CA GLU A 141 6.37 8.68 6.91
C GLU A 141 6.76 7.38 7.62
N THR A 142 5.80 6.51 7.91
CA THR A 142 6.10 5.20 8.51
C THR A 142 6.81 4.32 7.51
N THR A 143 7.99 3.83 7.88
CA THR A 143 8.69 2.83 7.08
C THR A 143 7.90 1.54 7.07
N HIS A 144 7.67 0.99 5.91
CA HIS A 144 6.93 -0.26 5.73
C HIS A 144 7.44 -1.02 4.52
N GLU A 145 7.12 -2.30 4.48
CA GLU A 145 7.51 -3.20 3.39
C GLU A 145 6.39 -4.17 3.07
N VAL A 146 6.47 -4.78 1.91
CA VAL A 146 5.73 -5.99 1.56
C VAL A 146 6.73 -7.11 1.33
N THR A 147 6.71 -8.11 2.20
CA THR A 147 7.59 -9.27 2.07
C THR A 147 7.23 -10.06 0.81
N PRO A 148 8.17 -10.85 0.22
CA PRO A 148 7.87 -11.62 -0.97
C PRO A 148 6.66 -12.54 -0.79
N VAL A 149 5.76 -12.55 -1.79
CA VAL A 149 4.69 -13.55 -1.87
C VAL A 149 5.32 -14.90 -2.12
N THR A 150 4.99 -15.89 -1.31
CA THR A 150 5.60 -17.24 -1.39
C THR A 150 4.68 -18.25 -2.07
N CYS A 151 3.39 -18.02 -2.10
CA CYS A 151 2.42 -18.89 -2.75
C CYS A 151 1.20 -18.08 -3.20
N ASN A 152 0.71 -18.39 -4.38
CA ASN A 152 -0.45 -17.75 -5.02
C ASN A 152 -0.27 -16.23 -5.23
N GLU A 153 -1.33 -15.46 -5.18
CA GLU A 153 -1.34 -14.06 -5.60
C GLU A 153 -2.03 -13.18 -4.54
N ARG A 154 -1.44 -12.01 -4.29
CA ARG A 154 -1.94 -11.01 -3.34
C ARG A 154 -2.54 -9.84 -4.10
N PHE A 155 -3.76 -9.45 -3.71
CA PHE A 155 -4.47 -8.31 -4.29
C PHE A 155 -4.76 -7.27 -3.22
N THR A 156 -4.39 -6.03 -3.48
CA THR A 156 -4.65 -4.89 -2.59
C THR A 156 -5.04 -3.64 -3.37
N ILE A 157 -5.67 -2.72 -2.66
CA ILE A 157 -5.86 -1.34 -3.12
C ILE A 157 -5.05 -0.46 -2.19
N VAL A 158 -4.29 0.48 -2.76
CA VAL A 158 -3.56 1.48 -2.00
C VAL A 158 -3.98 2.88 -2.41
N SER A 159 -4.00 3.78 -1.46
CA SER A 159 -4.22 5.19 -1.71
C SER A 159 -3.61 6.04 -0.59
N TRP A 160 -3.65 7.35 -0.76
CA TRP A 160 -3.05 8.31 0.17
C TRP A 160 -3.94 9.51 0.33
N TYR A 161 -4.03 10.01 1.56
CA TYR A 161 -4.65 11.29 1.85
C TYR A 161 -3.56 12.34 1.97
N ARG A 162 -3.70 13.42 1.21
CA ARG A 162 -2.81 14.57 1.27
C ARG A 162 -3.14 15.44 2.48
N GLY A 163 -2.23 16.33 2.85
CA GLY A 163 -2.52 17.38 3.82
C GLY A 163 -3.57 18.37 3.28
N ALA A 164 -4.32 18.96 4.19
CA ALA A 164 -5.27 20.01 3.88
C ALA A 164 -4.55 21.31 3.45
#